data_02317a27aea5748e2a415ca30d61f8b9
#
_entry.id   02317a27aea5748e2a415ca30d61f8b9
#
_cell.length_a   1.000
_cell.length_b   1.000
_cell.length_c   1.000
_cell.angle_alpha   90.00
_cell.angle_beta   90.00
_cell.angle_gamma   90.00
#
_symmetry.space_group_name_H-M   'P 1'
#
loop_
_entity.id
_entity.type
_entity.pdbx_description
1 polymer ?
#
loop_
_entity_poly.entity_id
_entity_poly.type
_entity_poly.pdbx_seq_one_letter_code
_entity_poly.pdbx_strand_id
1 'polypeptide(L)'
;MQNNSGTLCIFLDCTRDLNSFYSFLISGVAIGAAGLLLVFVLVVLFSKAVVRPVAESYEKQRRFITDAGHELKTPLTVIEANTEVIEMENGESEWTQSTKNQVARLSNLTSQLIMLAKMDEALPKESKANFSLSDAVLQTAQPFEAVAVSSGKCLECNVESGIDIIGDKKAVCTLISVLLDNAMKYSSPGSRVIVSLKKTDKKKVLSVYNKTDFEIKKEDLPRLFDRFYRPDASRNSQTGGSGIGLSVAKAVADSHRAKILAESEDGKSLNIKVVFN
;
A
#
# COMPACT_ATOMS: atom_id res chain seq x y z
N MET A 1 37.24 -14.33 94.37
CA MET A 1 36.32 -13.46 93.66
C MET A 1 35.91 -14.19 92.42
N GLN A 2 34.72 -14.81 92.38
CA GLN A 2 34.12 -15.47 91.24
C GLN A 2 33.28 -14.40 90.48
N ASN A 3 33.69 -14.05 89.27
CA ASN A 3 32.92 -13.20 88.42
C ASN A 3 31.83 -14.01 87.73
N ASN A 4 30.58 -13.89 88.19
CA ASN A 4 29.43 -14.51 87.60
C ASN A 4 28.90 -13.62 86.50
N SER A 5 29.38 -13.83 85.30
CA SER A 5 28.82 -13.15 84.09
C SER A 5 27.55 -13.88 83.66
N GLY A 6 26.41 -13.39 84.15
CA GLY A 6 25.12 -13.82 83.65
C GLY A 6 24.82 -13.24 82.26
N THR A 7 24.38 -14.07 81.31
CA THR A 7 23.93 -13.65 79.98
C THR A 7 22.43 -13.34 80.10
N LEU A 8 22.07 -12.09 79.85
CA LEU A 8 20.66 -11.66 79.76
C LEU A 8 20.11 -11.96 78.37
N CYS A 9 19.23 -12.88 78.20
CA CYS A 9 18.50 -13.15 76.96
C CYS A 9 17.16 -12.42 77.01
N ILE A 10 16.98 -11.44 76.15
CA ILE A 10 15.71 -10.73 75.98
C ILE A 10 14.97 -11.37 74.77
N PHE A 11 13.84 -11.98 75.02
CA PHE A 11 12.95 -12.50 73.99
C PHE A 11 11.93 -11.43 73.66
N LEU A 12 11.97 -10.93 72.37
CA LEU A 12 10.96 -10.06 71.87
C LEU A 12 9.93 -10.90 71.11
N ASP A 13 8.67 -10.81 71.49
CA ASP A 13 7.57 -11.44 70.75
C ASP A 13 7.14 -10.49 69.60
N CYS A 14 7.61 -10.75 68.38
CA CYS A 14 7.31 -9.98 67.15
C CYS A 14 6.10 -10.56 66.38
N THR A 15 5.38 -11.53 66.94
CA THR A 15 4.28 -12.24 66.25
C THR A 15 3.17 -11.27 65.79
N ARG A 16 2.88 -10.28 66.60
CA ARG A 16 1.84 -9.28 66.37
C ARG A 16 2.24 -8.36 65.21
N ASP A 17 3.49 -7.94 65.16
CA ASP A 17 4.01 -7.05 64.13
C ASP A 17 4.14 -7.77 62.79
N LEU A 18 4.58 -9.03 62.79
CA LEU A 18 4.63 -9.89 61.62
C LEU A 18 3.22 -10.16 61.06
N ASN A 19 2.24 -10.44 61.88
CA ASN A 19 0.86 -10.66 61.44
C ASN A 19 0.25 -9.38 60.83
N SER A 20 0.54 -8.23 61.45
CA SER A 20 0.10 -6.94 60.91
C SER A 20 0.75 -6.64 59.54
N PHE A 21 2.04 -6.94 59.39
CA PHE A 21 2.77 -6.79 58.16
C PHE A 21 2.21 -7.70 57.02
N TYR A 22 1.99 -9.00 57.35
CA TYR A 22 1.39 -9.94 56.38
C TYR A 22 -0.04 -9.52 55.97
N SER A 23 -0.85 -9.07 56.92
CA SER A 23 -2.19 -8.58 56.65
C SER A 23 -2.17 -7.34 55.71
N PHE A 24 -1.25 -6.42 55.95
CA PHE A 24 -1.08 -5.24 55.09
C PHE A 24 -0.60 -5.61 53.69
N LEU A 25 0.34 -6.55 53.60
CA LEU A 25 0.89 -7.04 52.34
C LEU A 25 -0.18 -7.77 51.50
N ILE A 26 -0.96 -8.65 52.14
CA ILE A 26 -2.06 -9.36 51.48
C ILE A 26 -3.13 -8.38 50.99
N SER A 27 -3.50 -7.41 51.82
CA SER A 27 -4.48 -6.38 51.43
C SER A 27 -3.98 -5.52 50.28
N GLY A 28 -2.69 -5.15 50.28
CA GLY A 28 -2.08 -4.41 49.18
C GLY A 28 -2.06 -5.18 47.85
N VAL A 29 -1.69 -6.47 47.91
CA VAL A 29 -1.73 -7.37 46.76
C VAL A 29 -3.17 -7.57 46.26
N ALA A 30 -4.13 -7.76 47.16
CA ALA A 30 -5.53 -7.94 46.78
C ALA A 30 -6.12 -6.71 46.11
N ILE A 31 -5.85 -5.51 46.63
CA ILE A 31 -6.27 -4.24 46.02
C ILE A 31 -5.60 -4.04 44.65
N GLY A 32 -4.31 -4.32 44.53
CA GLY A 32 -3.57 -4.24 43.27
C GLY A 32 -4.15 -5.20 42.22
N ALA A 33 -4.41 -6.45 42.59
CA ALA A 33 -5.00 -7.46 41.73
C ALA A 33 -6.43 -7.06 41.27
N ALA A 34 -7.25 -6.54 42.19
CA ALA A 34 -8.59 -6.06 41.88
C ALA A 34 -8.54 -4.85 40.90
N GLY A 35 -7.60 -3.92 41.11
CA GLY A 35 -7.37 -2.79 40.20
C GLY A 35 -6.96 -3.22 38.79
N LEU A 36 -6.03 -4.16 38.67
CA LEU A 36 -5.61 -4.74 37.41
C LEU A 36 -6.76 -5.45 36.67
N LEU A 37 -7.57 -6.22 37.43
CA LEU A 37 -8.73 -6.91 36.89
C LEU A 37 -9.80 -5.92 36.37
N LEU A 38 -10.05 -4.85 37.11
CA LEU A 38 -10.97 -3.77 36.71
C LEU A 38 -10.49 -3.13 35.39
N VAL A 39 -9.20 -2.73 35.29
CA VAL A 39 -8.61 -2.15 34.08
C VAL A 39 -8.71 -3.15 32.92
N PHE A 40 -8.40 -4.41 33.13
CA PHE A 40 -8.52 -5.44 32.09
C PHE A 40 -9.95 -5.56 31.56
N VAL A 41 -10.94 -5.62 32.45
CA VAL A 41 -12.37 -5.67 32.06
C VAL A 41 -12.76 -4.41 31.26
N LEU A 42 -12.34 -3.23 31.72
CA LEU A 42 -12.61 -1.97 31.02
C LEU A 42 -11.99 -1.99 29.62
N VAL A 43 -10.73 -2.40 29.48
CA VAL A 43 -10.05 -2.49 28.17
C VAL A 43 -10.79 -3.45 27.22
N VAL A 44 -11.23 -4.62 27.72
CA VAL A 44 -11.98 -5.58 26.91
C VAL A 44 -13.35 -5.01 26.48
N LEU A 45 -14.06 -4.34 27.37
CA LEU A 45 -15.35 -3.73 27.08
C LEU A 45 -15.20 -2.58 26.08
N PHE A 46 -14.24 -1.67 26.28
CA PHE A 46 -13.94 -0.58 25.34
C PHE A 46 -13.47 -1.09 23.99
N SER A 47 -12.62 -2.11 23.97
CA SER A 47 -12.16 -2.73 22.72
C SER A 47 -13.34 -3.27 21.90
N LYS A 48 -14.28 -3.96 22.52
CA LYS A 48 -15.50 -4.45 21.84
C LYS A 48 -16.44 -3.33 21.40
N ALA A 49 -16.62 -2.30 22.25
CA ALA A 49 -17.57 -1.22 22.02
C ALA A 49 -17.08 -0.20 20.95
N VAL A 50 -15.77 0.03 20.86
CA VAL A 50 -15.21 1.09 19.99
C VAL A 50 -14.51 0.50 18.77
N VAL A 51 -13.66 -0.50 18.93
CA VAL A 51 -12.86 -1.04 17.82
C VAL A 51 -13.70 -1.88 16.87
N ARG A 52 -14.61 -2.70 17.38
CA ARG A 52 -15.43 -3.59 16.55
C ARG A 52 -16.35 -2.84 15.58
N PRO A 53 -17.13 -1.80 15.99
CA PRO A 53 -17.97 -1.05 15.06
C PRO A 53 -17.17 -0.33 13.96
N VAL A 54 -15.98 0.16 14.29
CA VAL A 54 -15.09 0.80 13.30
C VAL A 54 -14.62 -0.24 12.26
N ALA A 55 -14.18 -1.42 12.71
CA ALA A 55 -13.77 -2.51 11.83
C ALA A 55 -14.94 -2.98 10.93
N GLU A 56 -16.14 -3.16 11.50
CA GLU A 56 -17.34 -3.55 10.75
C GLU A 56 -17.77 -2.48 9.72
N SER A 57 -17.66 -1.18 10.08
CA SER A 57 -17.94 -0.07 9.17
C SER A 57 -16.95 -0.06 8.00
N TYR A 58 -15.67 -0.28 8.28
CA TYR A 58 -14.62 -0.35 7.26
C TYR A 58 -14.84 -1.53 6.30
N GLU A 59 -15.21 -2.71 6.82
CA GLU A 59 -15.56 -3.86 5.99
C GLU A 59 -16.80 -3.62 5.11
N LYS A 60 -17.84 -2.98 5.66
CA LYS A 60 -19.05 -2.62 4.88
C LYS A 60 -18.72 -1.65 3.77
N GLN A 61 -17.93 -0.61 4.05
CA GLN A 61 -17.49 0.35 3.04
C GLN A 61 -16.69 -0.32 1.93
N ARG A 62 -15.84 -1.27 2.27
CA ARG A 62 -15.02 -2.03 1.35
C ARG A 62 -15.88 -2.94 0.44
N ARG A 63 -16.82 -3.71 1.02
CA ARG A 63 -17.76 -4.53 0.25
C ARG A 63 -18.56 -3.67 -0.71
N PHE A 64 -19.08 -2.53 -0.24
CA PHE A 64 -19.78 -1.58 -1.08
C PHE A 64 -18.96 -1.13 -2.30
N ILE A 65 -17.67 -0.79 -2.12
CA ILE A 65 -16.79 -0.41 -3.23
C ILE A 65 -16.60 -1.57 -4.21
N THR A 66 -16.42 -2.79 -3.71
CA THR A 66 -16.24 -3.99 -4.56
C THR A 66 -17.50 -4.28 -5.36
N ASP A 67 -18.66 -4.29 -4.71
CA ASP A 67 -19.96 -4.58 -5.33
C ASP A 67 -20.35 -3.50 -6.34
N ALA A 68 -20.22 -2.21 -5.96
CA ALA A 68 -20.45 -1.10 -6.87
C ALA A 68 -19.52 -1.14 -8.09
N GLY A 69 -18.25 -1.55 -7.89
CA GLY A 69 -17.31 -1.71 -8.97
C GLY A 69 -17.71 -2.82 -9.96
N HIS A 70 -18.22 -3.95 -9.48
CA HIS A 70 -18.75 -5.00 -10.35
C HIS A 70 -20.00 -4.54 -11.08
N GLU A 71 -20.93 -3.86 -10.40
CA GLU A 71 -22.15 -3.30 -10.97
C GLU A 71 -21.88 -2.19 -12.01
N LEU A 72 -20.79 -1.44 -11.89
CA LEU A 72 -20.38 -0.44 -12.88
C LEU A 72 -19.72 -1.04 -14.10
N LYS A 73 -19.04 -2.18 -13.98
CA LYS A 73 -18.35 -2.83 -15.10
C LYS A 73 -19.30 -3.26 -16.20
N THR A 74 -20.45 -3.83 -15.83
CA THR A 74 -21.45 -4.33 -16.79
C THR A 74 -22.02 -3.22 -17.71
N PRO A 75 -22.54 -2.08 -17.20
CA PRO A 75 -23.02 -1.01 -18.07
C PRO A 75 -21.92 -0.39 -18.93
N LEU A 76 -20.68 -0.29 -18.42
CA LEU A 76 -19.56 0.19 -19.21
C LEU A 76 -19.26 -0.73 -20.40
N THR A 77 -19.28 -2.05 -20.21
CA THR A 77 -19.09 -3.02 -21.28
C THR A 77 -20.23 -2.93 -22.33
N VAL A 78 -21.47 -2.67 -21.91
CA VAL A 78 -22.61 -2.47 -22.82
C VAL A 78 -22.45 -1.19 -23.62
N ILE A 79 -22.01 -0.08 -23.00
CA ILE A 79 -21.76 1.18 -23.72
C ILE A 79 -20.63 1.00 -24.74
N GLU A 80 -19.56 0.29 -24.38
CA GLU A 80 -18.46 -0.05 -25.29
C GLU A 80 -18.96 -0.83 -26.50
N ALA A 81 -19.69 -1.93 -26.27
CA ALA A 81 -20.25 -2.75 -27.34
C ALA A 81 -21.23 -1.97 -28.25
N ASN A 82 -22.12 -1.15 -27.67
CA ASN A 82 -23.04 -0.33 -28.45
C ASN A 82 -22.29 0.72 -29.29
N THR A 83 -21.20 1.29 -28.76
CA THR A 83 -20.38 2.24 -29.50
C THR A 83 -19.65 1.55 -30.68
N GLU A 84 -19.19 0.30 -30.50
CA GLU A 84 -18.61 -0.50 -31.58
C GLU A 84 -19.64 -0.79 -32.68
N VAL A 85 -20.87 -1.14 -32.33
CA VAL A 85 -21.97 -1.36 -33.31
C VAL A 85 -22.26 -0.08 -34.09
N ILE A 86 -22.32 1.09 -33.42
CA ILE A 86 -22.52 2.39 -34.10
C ILE A 86 -21.40 2.67 -35.09
N GLU A 87 -20.13 2.36 -34.73
CA GLU A 87 -18.99 2.52 -35.62
C GLU A 87 -19.04 1.56 -36.83
N MET A 88 -19.50 0.31 -36.63
CA MET A 88 -19.67 -0.65 -37.71
C MET A 88 -20.74 -0.21 -38.73
N GLU A 89 -21.83 0.41 -38.24
CA GLU A 89 -22.95 0.84 -39.10
C GLU A 89 -22.70 2.20 -39.77
N ASN A 90 -22.07 3.16 -39.07
CA ASN A 90 -21.97 4.56 -39.51
C ASN A 90 -20.54 5.02 -39.75
N GLY A 91 -19.53 4.17 -39.51
CA GLY A 91 -18.11 4.54 -39.53
C GLY A 91 -17.65 5.20 -38.24
N GLU A 92 -16.33 5.33 -38.09
CA GLU A 92 -15.71 6.02 -36.96
C GLU A 92 -16.02 7.53 -36.98
N SER A 93 -16.32 8.09 -35.80
CA SER A 93 -16.52 9.51 -35.57
C SER A 93 -15.72 10.00 -34.37
N GLU A 94 -15.45 11.31 -34.30
CA GLU A 94 -14.82 11.90 -33.10
C GLU A 94 -15.63 11.62 -31.80
N TRP A 95 -16.94 11.55 -31.92
CA TRP A 95 -17.85 11.29 -30.79
C TRP A 95 -17.78 9.85 -30.32
N THR A 96 -17.76 8.87 -31.23
CA THR A 96 -17.62 7.45 -30.86
C THR A 96 -16.24 7.20 -30.29
N GLN A 97 -15.19 7.76 -30.87
CA GLN A 97 -13.84 7.64 -30.33
C GLN A 97 -13.70 8.29 -28.95
N SER A 98 -14.30 9.47 -28.75
CA SER A 98 -14.36 10.12 -27.42
C SER A 98 -15.08 9.27 -26.39
N THR A 99 -16.23 8.68 -26.77
CA THR A 99 -17.02 7.78 -25.89
C THR A 99 -16.21 6.57 -25.49
N LYS A 100 -15.56 5.87 -26.44
CA LYS A 100 -14.67 4.72 -26.18
C LYS A 100 -13.55 5.08 -25.21
N ASN A 101 -12.92 6.23 -25.40
CA ASN A 101 -11.87 6.72 -24.52
C ASN A 101 -12.38 6.97 -23.10
N GLN A 102 -13.59 7.54 -22.94
CA GLN A 102 -14.17 7.74 -21.60
C GLN A 102 -14.60 6.44 -20.95
N VAL A 103 -15.16 5.49 -21.69
CA VAL A 103 -15.52 4.16 -21.19
C VAL A 103 -14.29 3.41 -20.71
N ALA A 104 -13.22 3.37 -21.52
CA ALA A 104 -11.95 2.76 -21.15
C ALA A 104 -11.35 3.39 -19.88
N ARG A 105 -11.43 4.73 -19.77
CA ARG A 105 -11.00 5.46 -18.59
C ARG A 105 -11.80 5.08 -17.34
N LEU A 106 -13.13 5.01 -17.43
CA LEU A 106 -14.01 4.63 -16.31
C LEU A 106 -13.80 3.18 -15.91
N SER A 107 -13.64 2.26 -16.86
CA SER A 107 -13.34 0.85 -16.62
C SER A 107 -12.02 0.67 -15.87
N ASN A 108 -10.98 1.42 -16.24
CA ASN A 108 -9.70 1.43 -15.53
C ASN A 108 -9.83 1.97 -14.09
N LEU A 109 -10.56 3.08 -13.90
CA LEU A 109 -10.80 3.65 -12.57
C LEU A 109 -11.54 2.67 -11.66
N THR A 110 -12.59 2.04 -12.17
CA THR A 110 -13.39 1.04 -11.46
C THR A 110 -12.52 -0.16 -11.06
N SER A 111 -11.71 -0.67 -11.98
CA SER A 111 -10.78 -1.78 -11.71
C SER A 111 -9.75 -1.44 -10.65
N GLN A 112 -9.19 -0.23 -10.66
CA GLN A 112 -8.25 0.26 -9.66
C GLN A 112 -8.91 0.40 -8.27
N LEU A 113 -10.16 0.89 -8.21
CA LEU A 113 -10.92 1.00 -6.95
C LEU A 113 -11.22 -0.38 -6.35
N ILE A 114 -11.67 -1.35 -7.16
CA ILE A 114 -11.91 -2.73 -6.72
C ILE A 114 -10.60 -3.36 -6.20
N MET A 115 -9.50 -3.16 -6.92
CA MET A 115 -8.20 -3.70 -6.52
C MET A 115 -7.75 -3.11 -5.17
N LEU A 116 -7.91 -1.81 -4.98
CA LEU A 116 -7.61 -1.12 -3.72
C LEU A 116 -8.45 -1.67 -2.56
N ALA A 117 -9.74 -1.90 -2.78
CA ALA A 117 -10.63 -2.48 -1.78
C ALA A 117 -10.24 -3.92 -1.42
N LYS A 118 -9.79 -4.72 -2.39
CA LYS A 118 -9.35 -6.11 -2.16
C LYS A 118 -7.98 -6.23 -1.49
N MET A 119 -7.09 -5.28 -1.70
CA MET A 119 -5.72 -5.32 -1.15
C MET A 119 -5.62 -5.02 0.34
N ASP A 120 -6.63 -4.38 0.92
CA ASP A 120 -6.75 -4.23 2.37
C ASP A 120 -7.02 -5.59 3.08
N GLU A 121 -7.30 -6.67 2.33
CA GLU A 121 -7.26 -8.05 2.85
C GLU A 121 -5.82 -8.56 2.82
N ALA A 122 -5.40 -9.22 3.90
CA ALA A 122 -4.21 -10.05 3.83
C ALA A 122 -4.42 -11.07 2.70
N LEU A 123 -3.63 -10.95 1.62
CA LEU A 123 -3.70 -11.88 0.48
C LEU A 123 -3.69 -13.32 1.01
N PRO A 124 -4.62 -14.18 0.55
CA PRO A 124 -4.60 -15.59 0.92
C PRO A 124 -3.19 -16.14 0.69
N LYS A 125 -2.65 -16.89 1.65
CA LYS A 125 -1.29 -17.48 1.53
C LYS A 125 -1.13 -18.34 0.28
N GLU A 126 -2.23 -18.85 -0.25
CA GLU A 126 -2.32 -19.72 -1.43
C GLU A 126 -1.97 -19.03 -2.76
N SER A 127 -2.03 -17.68 -2.84
CA SER A 127 -1.68 -16.94 -4.07
C SER A 127 -0.18 -16.62 -4.20
N LYS A 128 0.64 -16.91 -3.18
CA LYS A 128 2.06 -16.59 -3.18
C LYS A 128 2.88 -17.77 -3.71
N ALA A 129 3.51 -17.57 -4.86
CA ALA A 129 4.43 -18.52 -5.47
C ALA A 129 5.81 -17.87 -5.68
N ASN A 130 6.85 -18.69 -5.86
CA ASN A 130 8.14 -18.22 -6.33
C ASN A 130 8.06 -17.95 -7.83
N PHE A 131 8.48 -16.77 -8.27
CA PHE A 131 8.52 -16.42 -9.70
C PHE A 131 9.66 -15.45 -10.01
N SER A 132 10.06 -15.43 -11.28
CA SER A 132 11.09 -14.53 -11.79
C SER A 132 10.53 -13.08 -11.85
N LEU A 133 11.07 -12.21 -10.99
CA LEU A 133 10.77 -10.77 -11.03
C LEU A 133 11.37 -10.15 -12.30
N SER A 134 12.54 -10.62 -12.74
CA SER A 134 13.19 -10.15 -13.96
C SER A 134 12.27 -10.32 -15.16
N ASP A 135 11.70 -11.53 -15.34
CA ASP A 135 10.78 -11.81 -16.44
C ASP A 135 9.48 -11.02 -16.31
N ALA A 136 8.96 -10.89 -15.08
CA ALA A 136 7.75 -10.11 -14.84
C ALA A 136 7.93 -8.65 -15.22
N VAL A 137 9.09 -8.03 -14.92
CA VAL A 137 9.41 -6.66 -15.33
C VAL A 137 9.49 -6.54 -16.84
N LEU A 138 10.24 -7.42 -17.52
CA LEU A 138 10.41 -7.37 -18.97
C LEU A 138 9.09 -7.59 -19.72
N GLN A 139 8.31 -8.63 -19.33
CA GLN A 139 7.02 -8.92 -19.94
C GLN A 139 6.01 -7.78 -19.76
N THR A 140 6.02 -7.12 -18.59
CA THR A 140 5.11 -6.00 -18.33
C THR A 140 5.57 -4.73 -19.03
N ALA A 141 6.88 -4.51 -19.22
CA ALA A 141 7.43 -3.33 -19.91
C ALA A 141 7.25 -3.38 -21.43
N GLN A 142 7.28 -4.56 -22.04
CA GLN A 142 7.22 -4.75 -23.49
C GLN A 142 6.07 -3.99 -24.19
N PRO A 143 4.80 -4.02 -23.74
CA PRO A 143 3.72 -3.25 -24.38
C PRO A 143 3.95 -1.73 -24.31
N PHE A 144 4.68 -1.25 -23.32
CA PHE A 144 4.97 0.18 -23.16
C PHE A 144 6.01 0.72 -24.13
N GLU A 145 6.77 -0.14 -24.82
CA GLU A 145 7.68 0.29 -25.88
C GLU A 145 6.92 0.98 -27.03
N ALA A 146 5.81 0.38 -27.48
CA ALA A 146 4.95 0.97 -28.51
C ALA A 146 4.31 2.28 -28.02
N VAL A 147 3.90 2.35 -26.75
CA VAL A 147 3.36 3.57 -26.13
C VAL A 147 4.42 4.67 -26.06
N ALA A 148 5.66 4.33 -25.72
CA ALA A 148 6.77 5.26 -25.67
C ALA A 148 7.03 5.87 -27.07
N VAL A 149 7.15 5.03 -28.10
CA VAL A 149 7.38 5.47 -29.49
C VAL A 149 6.25 6.37 -29.98
N SER A 150 4.98 5.99 -29.78
CA SER A 150 3.82 6.79 -30.21
C SER A 150 3.73 8.13 -29.49
N SER A 151 4.28 8.23 -28.27
CA SER A 151 4.34 9.47 -27.47
C SER A 151 5.63 10.26 -27.66
N GLY A 152 6.49 9.87 -28.63
CA GLY A 152 7.78 10.51 -28.87
C GLY A 152 8.77 10.38 -27.70
N LYS A 153 8.67 9.31 -26.92
CA LYS A 153 9.50 9.01 -25.74
C LYS A 153 10.34 7.75 -25.97
N CYS A 154 11.27 7.48 -25.07
CA CYS A 154 12.09 6.27 -25.12
C CYS A 154 11.95 5.50 -23.79
N LEU A 155 11.68 4.19 -23.89
CA LEU A 155 11.72 3.28 -22.75
C LEU A 155 13.04 2.54 -22.74
N GLU A 156 13.75 2.61 -21.62
CA GLU A 156 15.02 1.91 -21.40
C GLU A 156 14.85 0.92 -20.24
N CYS A 157 15.15 -0.37 -20.48
CA CYS A 157 15.01 -1.43 -19.50
C CYS A 157 16.38 -1.98 -19.10
N ASN A 158 16.80 -1.68 -17.88
CA ASN A 158 18.07 -2.12 -17.27
C ASN A 158 17.79 -3.19 -16.20
N VAL A 159 17.41 -4.38 -16.63
CA VAL A 159 16.94 -5.47 -15.78
C VAL A 159 18.03 -6.52 -15.62
N GLU A 160 18.51 -6.73 -14.39
CA GLU A 160 19.38 -7.83 -14.03
C GLU A 160 18.61 -9.16 -14.09
N SER A 161 19.16 -10.18 -14.76
CA SER A 161 18.53 -11.49 -14.91
C SER A 161 18.61 -12.33 -13.64
N GLY A 162 17.67 -13.27 -13.48
CA GLY A 162 17.71 -14.27 -12.40
C GLY A 162 17.33 -13.73 -11.02
N ILE A 163 16.53 -12.66 -10.96
CA ILE A 163 16.00 -12.16 -9.70
C ILE A 163 14.61 -12.73 -9.47
N ASP A 164 14.49 -13.58 -8.45
CA ASP A 164 13.23 -14.23 -8.07
C ASP A 164 12.67 -13.63 -6.77
N ILE A 165 11.34 -13.62 -6.63
CA ILE A 165 10.64 -13.27 -5.39
C ILE A 165 9.49 -14.23 -5.10
N ILE A 166 9.10 -14.31 -3.82
CA ILE A 166 7.90 -15.03 -3.40
C ILE A 166 6.76 -14.02 -3.26
N GLY A 167 5.71 -14.19 -4.06
CA GLY A 167 4.58 -13.27 -4.05
C GLY A 167 3.47 -13.63 -5.03
N ASP A 168 2.51 -12.75 -5.18
CA ASP A 168 1.48 -12.81 -6.21
C ASP A 168 2.01 -12.14 -7.49
N LYS A 169 2.37 -12.96 -8.50
CA LYS A 169 2.89 -12.48 -9.79
C LYS A 169 1.95 -11.46 -10.43
N LYS A 170 0.63 -11.72 -10.39
CA LYS A 170 -0.36 -10.85 -11.04
C LYS A 170 -0.43 -9.47 -10.36
N ALA A 171 -0.41 -9.44 -9.03
CA ALA A 171 -0.37 -8.19 -8.28
C ALA A 171 0.92 -7.40 -8.56
N VAL A 172 2.08 -8.08 -8.58
CA VAL A 172 3.37 -7.44 -8.89
C VAL A 172 3.41 -6.90 -10.33
N CYS A 173 2.90 -7.64 -11.33
CA CYS A 173 2.77 -7.13 -12.70
C CYS A 173 1.88 -5.87 -12.74
N THR A 174 0.79 -5.84 -11.96
CA THR A 174 -0.05 -4.63 -11.87
C THR A 174 0.71 -3.46 -11.26
N LEU A 175 1.50 -3.68 -10.20
CA LEU A 175 2.36 -2.64 -9.62
C LEU A 175 3.32 -2.08 -10.69
N ILE A 176 4.00 -2.94 -11.43
CA ILE A 176 4.95 -2.53 -12.49
C ILE A 176 4.22 -1.72 -13.57
N SER A 177 3.06 -2.21 -14.04
CA SER A 177 2.24 -1.52 -15.04
C SER A 177 1.81 -0.13 -14.58
N VAL A 178 1.38 0.01 -13.33
CA VAL A 178 1.00 1.31 -12.74
C VAL A 178 2.17 2.28 -12.69
N LEU A 179 3.36 1.81 -12.31
CA LEU A 179 4.57 2.65 -12.28
C LEU A 179 4.96 3.11 -13.68
N LEU A 180 4.89 2.22 -14.67
CA LEU A 180 5.18 2.53 -16.07
C LEU A 180 4.15 3.49 -16.67
N ASP A 181 2.85 3.26 -16.45
CA ASP A 181 1.78 4.14 -16.90
C ASP A 181 1.96 5.55 -16.30
N ASN A 182 2.27 5.64 -15.02
CA ASN A 182 2.56 6.90 -14.36
C ASN A 182 3.77 7.61 -15.00
N ALA A 183 4.87 6.89 -15.20
CA ALA A 183 6.07 7.44 -15.82
C ALA A 183 5.80 7.90 -17.26
N MET A 184 5.05 7.11 -18.06
CA MET A 184 4.67 7.49 -19.43
C MET A 184 3.77 8.72 -19.47
N LYS A 185 2.81 8.84 -18.57
CA LYS A 185 1.89 9.98 -18.51
C LYS A 185 2.57 11.29 -18.16
N TYR A 186 3.47 11.24 -17.16
CA TYR A 186 4.03 12.45 -16.56
C TYR A 186 5.45 12.78 -17.03
N SER A 187 6.04 11.97 -17.91
CA SER A 187 7.35 12.28 -18.48
C SER A 187 7.26 13.36 -19.54
N SER A 188 8.28 14.22 -19.58
CA SER A 188 8.43 15.27 -20.58
C SER A 188 8.49 14.69 -21.99
N PRO A 189 7.96 15.41 -23.02
CA PRO A 189 8.14 15.02 -24.42
C PRO A 189 9.62 14.82 -24.78
N GLY A 190 9.94 13.81 -25.58
CA GLY A 190 11.32 13.50 -25.98
C GLY A 190 12.22 12.96 -24.85
N SER A 191 11.70 12.77 -23.65
CA SER A 191 12.50 12.25 -22.53
C SER A 191 12.56 10.73 -22.51
N ARG A 192 13.47 10.21 -21.66
CA ARG A 192 13.60 8.77 -21.40
C ARG A 192 12.88 8.38 -20.11
N VAL A 193 12.17 7.26 -20.18
CA VAL A 193 11.67 6.52 -19.02
C VAL A 193 12.59 5.33 -18.80
N ILE A 194 13.16 5.17 -17.60
CA ILE A 194 14.14 4.13 -17.31
C ILE A 194 13.57 3.21 -16.26
N VAL A 195 13.47 1.93 -16.60
CA VAL A 195 13.12 0.85 -15.65
C VAL A 195 14.39 0.09 -15.29
N SER A 196 14.66 -0.04 -14.01
CA SER A 196 15.84 -0.78 -13.54
C SER A 196 15.43 -1.81 -12.49
N LEU A 197 15.98 -3.00 -12.60
CA LEU A 197 15.88 -4.02 -11.56
C LEU A 197 17.30 -4.49 -11.23
N LYS A 198 17.69 -4.33 -9.97
CA LYS A 198 19.02 -4.73 -9.49
C LYS A 198 18.90 -5.48 -8.16
N LYS A 199 19.81 -6.44 -7.99
CA LYS A 199 20.00 -7.12 -6.71
C LYS A 199 21.20 -6.50 -5.99
N THR A 200 20.95 -5.94 -4.80
CA THR A 200 21.98 -5.37 -3.95
C THR A 200 21.97 -6.11 -2.62
N ASP A 201 22.96 -6.92 -2.34
CA ASP A 201 23.04 -7.83 -1.19
C ASP A 201 21.82 -8.75 -1.11
N LYS A 202 20.97 -8.55 -0.07
CA LYS A 202 19.73 -9.31 0.14
C LYS A 202 18.49 -8.60 -0.41
N LYS A 203 18.63 -7.37 -0.91
CA LYS A 203 17.49 -6.56 -1.39
C LYS A 203 17.41 -6.59 -2.90
N LYS A 204 16.19 -6.61 -3.41
CA LYS A 204 15.89 -6.51 -4.83
C LYS A 204 15.19 -5.19 -5.04
N VAL A 205 15.79 -4.32 -5.84
CA VAL A 205 15.34 -2.94 -6.03
C VAL A 205 14.85 -2.78 -7.45
N LEU A 206 13.53 -2.62 -7.58
CA LEU A 206 12.89 -2.16 -8.81
C LEU A 206 12.79 -0.64 -8.75
N SER A 207 13.21 0.06 -9.80
CA SER A 207 13.03 1.50 -9.91
C SER A 207 12.49 1.91 -11.27
N VAL A 208 11.63 2.92 -11.28
CA VAL A 208 11.10 3.55 -12.50
C VAL A 208 11.38 5.04 -12.40
N TYR A 209 12.18 5.54 -13.35
CA TYR A 209 12.63 6.92 -13.41
C TYR A 209 12.05 7.62 -14.63
N ASN A 210 11.63 8.86 -14.45
CA ASN A 210 11.25 9.76 -15.55
C ASN A 210 11.55 11.22 -15.21
N LYS A 211 11.75 12.06 -16.25
CA LYS A 211 11.76 13.53 -16.12
C LYS A 211 10.33 14.06 -16.23
N THR A 212 10.03 15.18 -15.55
CA THR A 212 8.71 15.82 -15.54
C THR A 212 8.80 17.26 -16.05
N ASP A 213 7.73 17.76 -16.67
CA ASP A 213 7.64 19.17 -17.12
C ASP A 213 7.20 20.12 -15.99
N PHE A 214 6.83 19.57 -14.83
CA PHE A 214 6.41 20.33 -13.67
C PHE A 214 7.34 20.06 -12.49
N GLU A 215 7.41 21.03 -11.60
CA GLU A 215 8.20 20.92 -10.39
C GLU A 215 7.50 20.04 -9.36
N ILE A 216 8.24 19.07 -8.81
CA ILE A 216 7.81 18.20 -7.72
C ILE A 216 8.46 18.69 -6.43
N LYS A 217 7.64 19.17 -5.51
CA LYS A 217 8.10 19.62 -4.20
C LYS A 217 8.46 18.42 -3.32
N LYS A 218 9.51 18.57 -2.48
CA LYS A 218 9.92 17.48 -1.57
C LYS A 218 8.82 17.06 -0.59
N GLU A 219 7.97 17.99 -0.19
CA GLU A 219 6.82 17.74 0.69
C GLU A 219 5.71 16.90 0.04
N ASP A 220 5.65 16.89 -1.31
CA ASP A 220 4.66 16.12 -2.06
C ASP A 220 5.07 14.64 -2.24
N LEU A 221 6.37 14.33 -2.23
CA LEU A 221 6.90 13.00 -2.51
C LEU A 221 6.27 11.88 -1.64
N PRO A 222 6.14 12.01 -0.32
CA PRO A 222 5.47 11.00 0.49
C PRO A 222 3.98 10.88 0.17
N ARG A 223 3.34 12.00 -0.19
CA ARG A 223 1.90 12.11 -0.46
C ARG A 223 1.50 11.56 -1.82
N LEU A 224 2.44 11.34 -2.75
CA LEU A 224 2.17 10.74 -4.06
C LEU A 224 1.49 9.37 -3.96
N PHE A 225 1.64 8.68 -2.83
CA PHE A 225 1.02 7.39 -2.56
C PHE A 225 -0.33 7.48 -1.84
N ASP A 226 -0.77 8.69 -1.47
CA ASP A 226 -2.08 8.89 -0.87
C ASP A 226 -3.19 8.76 -1.92
N ARG A 227 -4.32 8.21 -1.52
CA ARG A 227 -5.48 8.02 -2.41
C ARG A 227 -5.99 9.36 -2.90
N PHE A 228 -6.23 9.49 -4.22
CA PHE A 228 -6.73 10.70 -4.88
C PHE A 228 -5.79 11.92 -4.81
N TYR A 229 -4.60 11.76 -4.25
CA TYR A 229 -3.64 12.86 -4.19
C TYR A 229 -3.03 13.13 -5.57
N ARG A 230 -2.94 14.41 -5.91
CA ARG A 230 -2.23 14.92 -7.10
C ARG A 230 -1.58 16.24 -6.73
N PRO A 231 -0.28 16.45 -7.04
CA PRO A 231 0.35 17.75 -6.94
C PRO A 231 -0.43 18.79 -7.77
N ASP A 232 -0.53 20.03 -7.31
CA ASP A 232 -1.33 21.08 -7.98
C ASP A 232 -0.85 21.32 -9.41
N ALA A 233 0.45 21.29 -9.65
CA ALA A 233 1.04 21.41 -10.98
C ALA A 233 0.58 20.33 -11.97
N SER A 234 0.29 19.10 -11.49
CA SER A 234 -0.18 18.00 -12.33
C SER A 234 -1.70 18.05 -12.62
N ARG A 235 -2.46 18.84 -11.86
CA ARG A 235 -3.92 18.99 -12.07
C ARG A 235 -4.25 19.69 -13.39
N ASN A 236 -3.39 20.59 -13.84
CA ASN A 236 -3.56 21.35 -15.09
C ASN A 236 -3.13 20.56 -16.34
N SER A 237 -2.54 19.37 -16.19
CA SER A 237 -2.16 18.53 -17.32
C SER A 237 -3.41 17.87 -17.93
N GLN A 238 -3.56 17.95 -19.26
CA GLN A 238 -4.62 17.27 -20.03
C GLN A 238 -4.54 15.72 -19.90
N THR A 239 -3.50 15.21 -19.29
CA THR A 239 -3.20 13.77 -19.14
C THR A 239 -4.04 13.03 -18.11
N GLY A 240 -4.99 13.71 -17.42
CA GLY A 240 -6.10 13.12 -16.67
C GLY A 240 -5.79 11.90 -15.80
N GLY A 241 -4.97 12.03 -14.74
CA GLY A 241 -4.76 10.95 -13.78
C GLY A 241 -5.82 10.92 -12.66
N SER A 242 -6.21 9.75 -12.18
CA SER A 242 -7.17 9.56 -11.08
C SER A 242 -6.61 9.82 -9.68
N GLY A 243 -5.28 9.80 -9.52
CA GLY A 243 -4.64 9.80 -8.20
C GLY A 243 -4.77 8.48 -7.43
N ILE A 244 -5.23 7.41 -8.10
CA ILE A 244 -5.40 6.08 -7.47
C ILE A 244 -4.21 5.18 -7.77
N GLY A 245 -3.57 5.31 -8.93
CA GLY A 245 -2.55 4.37 -9.39
C GLY A 245 -1.42 4.13 -8.38
N LEU A 246 -0.75 5.18 -7.92
CA LEU A 246 0.36 5.02 -6.98
C LEU A 246 -0.07 4.50 -5.61
N SER A 247 -1.31 4.75 -5.17
CA SER A 247 -1.83 4.14 -3.95
C SER A 247 -2.08 2.63 -4.11
N VAL A 248 -2.47 2.17 -5.32
CA VAL A 248 -2.51 0.75 -5.67
C VAL A 248 -1.10 0.14 -5.63
N ALA A 249 -0.11 0.80 -6.24
CA ALA A 249 1.27 0.33 -6.19
C ALA A 249 1.80 0.20 -4.76
N LYS A 250 1.46 1.15 -3.87
CA LYS A 250 1.79 1.08 -2.44
C LYS A 250 1.11 -0.11 -1.76
N ALA A 251 -0.18 -0.32 -1.98
CA ALA A 251 -0.91 -1.43 -1.39
C ALA A 251 -0.34 -2.80 -1.81
N VAL A 252 0.07 -2.94 -3.10
CA VAL A 252 0.78 -4.14 -3.56
C VAL A 252 2.13 -4.31 -2.88
N ALA A 253 2.93 -3.24 -2.79
CA ALA A 253 4.23 -3.29 -2.12
C ALA A 253 4.06 -3.72 -0.64
N ASP A 254 3.13 -3.10 0.09
CA ASP A 254 2.84 -3.41 1.50
C ASP A 254 2.40 -4.87 1.68
N SER A 255 1.55 -5.43 0.79
CA SER A 255 1.12 -6.83 0.82
C SER A 255 2.26 -7.83 0.59
N HIS A 256 3.32 -7.39 -0.11
CA HIS A 256 4.56 -8.14 -0.34
C HIS A 256 5.66 -7.82 0.68
N ARG A 257 5.38 -7.03 1.71
CA ARG A 257 6.36 -6.53 2.69
C ARG A 257 7.54 -5.80 2.04
N ALA A 258 7.28 -5.21 0.88
CA ALA A 258 8.23 -4.37 0.17
C ALA A 258 8.05 -2.91 0.58
N LYS A 259 9.12 -2.13 0.51
CA LYS A 259 9.08 -0.69 0.77
C LYS A 259 9.01 0.06 -0.54
N ILE A 260 8.03 0.96 -0.70
CA ILE A 260 7.95 1.87 -1.85
C ILE A 260 8.34 3.28 -1.44
N LEU A 261 9.12 3.95 -2.28
CA LEU A 261 9.67 5.29 -2.04
C LEU A 261 9.61 6.10 -3.33
N ALA A 262 9.39 7.40 -3.19
CA ALA A 262 9.52 8.37 -4.29
C ALA A 262 10.67 9.34 -3.97
N GLU A 263 11.53 9.56 -4.93
CA GLU A 263 12.69 10.46 -4.82
C GLU A 263 12.71 11.41 -6.02
N SER A 264 13.15 12.63 -5.77
CA SER A 264 13.45 13.63 -6.79
C SER A 264 14.69 14.41 -6.37
N GLU A 265 15.73 14.39 -7.18
CA GLU A 265 17.00 15.07 -6.87
C GLU A 265 16.95 16.55 -7.26
N ASP A 266 16.33 16.84 -8.39
CA ASP A 266 16.32 18.16 -9.05
C ASP A 266 14.94 18.85 -9.03
N GLY A 267 13.93 18.23 -8.42
CA GLY A 267 12.54 18.68 -8.46
C GLY A 267 11.86 18.54 -9.83
N LYS A 268 12.58 18.08 -10.87
CA LYS A 268 12.08 17.90 -12.24
C LYS A 268 12.27 16.46 -12.74
N SER A 269 12.53 15.55 -11.83
CA SER A 269 12.58 14.12 -12.10
C SER A 269 11.88 13.38 -10.99
N LEU A 270 11.34 12.21 -11.30
CA LEU A 270 10.72 11.30 -10.35
C LEU A 270 11.35 9.93 -10.49
N ASN A 271 11.80 9.39 -9.37
CA ASN A 271 12.30 8.03 -9.28
C ASN A 271 11.50 7.28 -8.22
N ILE A 272 10.66 6.35 -8.65
CA ILE A 272 9.90 5.50 -7.72
C ILE A 272 10.64 4.19 -7.56
N LYS A 273 11.02 3.87 -6.32
CA LYS A 273 11.75 2.67 -5.95
C LYS A 273 10.88 1.72 -5.14
N VAL A 274 10.89 0.45 -5.49
CA VAL A 274 10.26 -0.63 -4.73
C VAL A 274 11.35 -1.60 -4.29
N VAL A 275 11.50 -1.75 -2.98
CA VAL A 275 12.53 -2.57 -2.36
C VAL A 275 11.90 -3.82 -1.77
N PHE A 276 12.15 -4.98 -2.41
CA PHE A 276 11.77 -6.29 -1.92
C PHE A 276 12.90 -6.88 -1.06
N ASN A 277 12.53 -7.59 0.00
CA ASN A 277 13.48 -8.27 0.89
C ASN A 277 13.83 -9.67 0.37
#